data_ae2d6119565a086cdd47f198f0abc983
#
_entry.id   ae2d6119565a086cdd47f198f0abc983
#
_cell.length_a   1.000
_cell.length_b   1.000
_cell.length_c   1.000
_cell.angle_alpha   90.00
_cell.angle_beta   90.00
_cell.angle_gamma   90.00
#
_symmetry.space_group_name_H-M   'P 1'
#
loop_
_entity.id
_entity.type
_entity.pdbx_description
1 polymer ?
#
loop_
_entity_poly.entity_id
_entity_poly.type
_entity_poly.pdbx_seq_one_letter_code
_entity_poly.pdbx_strand_id
1 'polypeptide(L)'
;SMENTILTGDRLIGFRLAYLFSEPKRGDIVIFKYPDDESQNFVKRVIGIPGDVIEITNGHVYVNGDMLEEDYLREPMNTDGDSLTYVVPANSYFMLGDNRNNSKDSRYWVNTFVSKDKIIAKVSFRYFNVRTKRFTFSFIK
;
A
#
# COMPACT_ATOMS: atom_id res chain seq x y z
N SER A 1 -4.78 -6.44 6.15
CA SER A 1 -3.68 -6.42 5.19
C SER A 1 -2.56 -5.44 5.54
N MET A 2 -2.87 -4.42 6.32
CA MET A 2 -1.87 -3.46 6.82
C MET A 2 -1.45 -3.75 8.25
N GLU A 3 -1.77 -4.92 8.78
CA GLU A 3 -1.37 -5.34 10.13
C GLU A 3 0.14 -5.25 10.31
N ASN A 4 0.55 -4.93 11.51
CA ASN A 4 1.87 -4.49 11.94
C ASN A 4 2.11 -2.98 11.76
N THR A 5 1.61 -2.36 10.72
CA THR A 5 1.57 -0.89 10.58
C THR A 5 0.25 -0.35 11.13
N ILE A 6 -0.86 -0.94 10.69
CA ILE A 6 -2.22 -0.56 11.08
C ILE A 6 -2.93 -1.83 11.54
N LEU A 7 -3.36 -1.86 12.78
CA LEU A 7 -4.10 -2.99 13.34
C LEU A 7 -5.60 -2.83 13.14
N THR A 8 -6.30 -3.95 13.01
CA THR A 8 -7.76 -3.95 13.00
C THR A 8 -8.27 -3.27 14.27
N GLY A 9 -9.16 -2.28 14.10
CA GLY A 9 -9.69 -1.48 15.20
C GLY A 9 -8.97 -0.16 15.43
N ASP A 10 -7.82 0.07 14.79
CA ASP A 10 -7.20 1.40 14.78
C ASP A 10 -8.11 2.38 14.05
N ARG A 11 -8.15 3.61 14.54
CA ARG A 11 -8.84 4.71 13.88
C ARG A 11 -7.84 5.63 13.24
N LEU A 12 -8.09 5.99 11.96
CA LEU A 12 -7.17 6.70 11.10
C LEU A 12 -7.71 8.08 10.74
N ILE A 13 -6.78 9.01 10.51
CA ILE A 13 -7.09 10.32 9.91
C ILE A 13 -6.39 10.37 8.56
N GLY A 14 -7.18 10.51 7.49
CA GLY A 14 -6.71 10.67 6.13
C GLY A 14 -6.75 12.13 5.70
N PHE A 15 -5.73 12.55 4.94
CA PHE A 15 -5.65 13.89 4.36
C PHE A 15 -6.05 13.85 2.89
N ARG A 16 -7.29 14.28 2.60
CA ARG A 16 -7.84 14.30 1.23
C ARG A 16 -7.13 15.29 0.31
N LEU A 17 -6.60 16.36 0.88
CA LEU A 17 -5.95 17.43 0.12
C LEU A 17 -4.48 17.15 -0.19
N ALA A 18 -3.90 16.07 0.36
CA ALA A 18 -2.47 15.78 0.24
C ALA A 18 -1.97 15.74 -1.20
N TYR A 19 -2.80 15.27 -2.14
CA TYR A 19 -2.42 15.07 -3.53
C TYR A 19 -3.00 16.09 -4.51
N LEU A 20 -3.56 17.20 -4.02
CA LEU A 20 -3.96 18.32 -4.90
C LEU A 20 -2.75 18.98 -5.57
N PHE A 21 -1.64 19.10 -4.83
CA PHE A 21 -0.43 19.80 -5.25
C PHE A 21 0.80 18.91 -5.32
N SER A 22 0.65 17.62 -5.03
CA SER A 22 1.73 16.65 -5.08
C SER A 22 1.23 15.29 -5.55
N GLU A 23 2.15 14.47 -6.07
CA GLU A 23 1.86 13.10 -6.49
C GLU A 23 2.04 12.13 -5.32
N PRO A 24 1.28 11.02 -5.29
CA PRO A 24 1.59 9.92 -4.37
C PRO A 24 3.02 9.44 -4.55
N LYS A 25 3.69 9.17 -3.44
CA LYS A 25 5.08 8.72 -3.42
C LYS A 25 5.15 7.26 -2.98
N ARG A 26 6.20 6.57 -3.43
CA ARG A 26 6.48 5.23 -2.93
C ARG A 26 6.63 5.27 -1.41
N GLY A 27 5.95 4.34 -0.73
CA GLY A 27 5.92 4.27 0.72
C GLY A 27 4.69 4.93 1.36
N ASP A 28 3.98 5.79 0.64
CA ASP A 28 2.75 6.39 1.16
C ASP A 28 1.70 5.33 1.43
N ILE A 29 0.98 5.46 2.54
CA ILE A 29 -0.22 4.67 2.82
C ILE A 29 -1.41 5.49 2.37
N VAL A 30 -2.26 4.91 1.53
CA VAL A 30 -3.38 5.61 0.90
C VAL A 30 -4.69 4.86 1.05
N ILE A 31 -5.77 5.63 1.09
CA ILE A 31 -7.14 5.14 0.97
C ILE A 31 -7.57 5.38 -0.47
N PHE A 32 -8.10 4.36 -1.11
CA PHE A 32 -8.50 4.44 -2.51
C PHE A 32 -9.72 3.55 -2.80
N LYS A 33 -10.36 3.82 -3.92
CA LYS A 33 -11.45 2.95 -4.41
C LYS A 33 -10.86 1.67 -4.99
N TYR A 34 -11.36 0.54 -4.52
CA TYR A 34 -10.93 -0.77 -4.98
C TYR A 34 -11.20 -0.92 -6.48
N PRO A 35 -10.17 -1.17 -7.32
CA PRO A 35 -10.33 -1.16 -8.77
C PRO A 35 -11.35 -2.18 -9.33
N ASP A 36 -11.50 -3.32 -8.67
CA ASP A 36 -12.43 -4.37 -9.12
C ASP A 36 -13.85 -4.19 -8.58
N ASP A 37 -14.03 -3.30 -7.59
CA ASP A 37 -15.33 -2.92 -7.04
C ASP A 37 -15.22 -1.56 -6.35
N GLU A 38 -15.51 -0.50 -7.09
CA GLU A 38 -15.33 0.89 -6.61
C GLU A 38 -16.32 1.29 -5.50
N SER A 39 -17.27 0.44 -5.14
CA SER A 39 -18.11 0.65 -3.96
C SER A 39 -17.37 0.41 -2.64
N GLN A 40 -16.20 -0.24 -2.70
CA GLN A 40 -15.34 -0.53 -1.56
C GLN A 40 -14.11 0.37 -1.57
N ASN A 41 -13.70 0.80 -0.38
CA ASN A 41 -12.45 1.51 -0.18
C ASN A 41 -11.42 0.58 0.49
N PHE A 42 -10.21 0.61 -0.02
CA PHE A 42 -9.08 -0.15 0.53
C PHE A 42 -8.02 0.80 1.07
N VAL A 43 -7.23 0.28 2.00
CA VAL A 43 -6.04 0.96 2.55
C VAL A 43 -4.83 0.08 2.25
N LYS A 44 -3.88 0.60 1.50
CA LYS A 44 -2.65 -0.12 1.12
C LYS A 44 -1.48 0.86 1.06
N ARG A 45 -0.29 0.29 0.92
CA ARG A 45 0.93 1.07 0.69
C ARG A 45 1.25 1.15 -0.80
N VAL A 46 1.61 2.35 -1.25
CA VAL A 46 2.13 2.58 -2.61
C VAL A 46 3.52 1.96 -2.70
N ILE A 47 3.70 0.99 -3.58
CA ILE A 47 4.99 0.35 -3.84
C ILE A 47 5.54 0.77 -5.20
N GLY A 48 4.71 0.82 -6.21
CA GLY A 48 5.09 1.26 -7.55
C GLY A 48 4.42 2.56 -7.93
N ILE A 49 5.19 3.47 -8.49
CA ILE A 49 4.71 4.75 -9.07
C ILE A 49 4.77 4.68 -10.59
N PRO A 50 4.14 5.62 -11.33
CA PRO A 50 4.12 5.56 -12.79
C PRO A 50 5.50 5.37 -13.41
N GLY A 51 5.60 4.39 -14.31
CA GLY A 51 6.85 4.05 -15.01
C GLY A 51 7.74 3.04 -14.32
N ASP A 52 7.46 2.68 -13.07
CA ASP A 52 8.26 1.68 -12.35
C ASP A 52 8.08 0.27 -12.93
N VAL A 53 9.16 -0.49 -12.90
CA VAL A 53 9.16 -1.94 -13.12
C VAL A 53 9.26 -2.60 -11.75
N ILE A 54 8.20 -3.29 -11.36
CA ILE A 54 8.12 -4.00 -10.08
C ILE A 54 8.34 -5.48 -10.33
N GLU A 55 9.31 -6.07 -9.64
CA GLU A 55 9.55 -7.51 -9.67
C GLU A 55 9.42 -8.07 -8.26
N ILE A 56 8.65 -9.13 -8.13
CA ILE A 56 8.43 -9.84 -6.86
C ILE A 56 8.99 -11.24 -7.03
N THR A 57 10.07 -11.53 -6.33
CA THR A 57 10.76 -12.82 -6.42
C THR A 57 11.58 -13.08 -5.16
N ASN A 58 11.79 -14.35 -4.83
CA ASN A 58 12.60 -14.78 -3.69
C ASN A 58 12.26 -14.08 -2.35
N GLY A 59 10.97 -13.80 -2.12
CA GLY A 59 10.50 -13.17 -0.90
C GLY A 59 10.72 -11.67 -0.82
N HIS A 60 11.16 -11.02 -1.90
CA HIS A 60 11.49 -9.60 -1.95
C HIS A 60 10.80 -8.87 -3.10
N VAL A 61 10.67 -7.56 -2.93
CA VAL A 61 10.23 -6.64 -3.99
C VAL A 61 11.45 -5.90 -4.52
N TYR A 62 11.57 -5.85 -5.83
CA TYR A 62 12.57 -5.07 -6.54
C TYR A 62 11.87 -3.98 -7.33
N VAL A 63 12.39 -2.76 -7.25
CA VAL A 63 11.88 -1.61 -8.00
C VAL A 63 12.98 -1.15 -8.94
N ASN A 64 12.72 -1.21 -10.24
CA ASN A 64 13.69 -0.84 -11.27
C ASN A 64 15.05 -1.55 -11.11
N GLY A 65 15.03 -2.82 -10.67
CA GLY A 65 16.19 -3.65 -10.46
C GLY A 65 16.81 -3.58 -9.05
N ASP A 66 16.39 -2.64 -8.21
CA ASP A 66 16.94 -2.49 -6.87
C ASP A 66 15.99 -3.09 -5.81
N MET A 67 16.56 -3.89 -4.91
CA MET A 67 15.78 -4.48 -3.82
C MET A 67 15.26 -3.39 -2.90
N LEU A 68 13.94 -3.39 -2.67
CA LEU A 68 13.30 -2.46 -1.76
C LEU A 68 13.55 -2.88 -0.32
N GLU A 69 14.07 -1.97 0.50
CA GLU A 69 14.19 -2.18 1.95
C GLU A 69 12.84 -1.96 2.60
N GLU A 70 12.36 -2.97 3.32
CA GLU A 70 11.01 -2.98 3.87
C GLU A 70 11.02 -3.41 5.33
N ASP A 71 11.16 -2.45 6.25
CA ASP A 71 11.19 -2.67 7.70
C ASP A 71 9.78 -2.75 8.33
N TYR A 72 8.75 -2.47 7.55
CA TYR A 72 7.35 -2.47 8.00
C TYR A 72 6.63 -3.81 7.82
N LEU A 73 7.28 -4.82 7.25
CA LEU A 73 6.67 -6.11 7.04
C LEU A 73 6.42 -6.85 8.35
N ARG A 74 5.25 -7.48 8.46
CA ARG A 74 4.89 -8.32 9.61
C ARG A 74 5.75 -9.57 9.69
N GLU A 75 6.03 -10.16 8.55
CA GLU A 75 6.81 -11.39 8.38
C GLU A 75 7.40 -11.42 6.97
N PRO A 76 8.41 -12.26 6.70
CA PRO A 76 8.93 -12.42 5.35
C PRO A 76 7.83 -12.81 4.37
N MET A 77 7.85 -12.22 3.18
CA MET A 77 6.87 -12.50 2.12
C MET A 77 7.13 -13.88 1.52
N ASN A 78 6.07 -14.69 1.43
CA ASN A 78 6.12 -15.97 0.74
C ASN A 78 5.83 -15.75 -0.75
N THR A 79 6.76 -16.16 -1.60
CA THR A 79 6.61 -16.08 -3.07
C THR A 79 6.43 -17.46 -3.73
N ASP A 80 6.48 -18.55 -2.96
CA ASP A 80 6.33 -19.94 -3.45
C ASP A 80 7.21 -20.27 -4.68
N GLY A 81 8.37 -19.59 -4.79
CA GLY A 81 9.28 -19.76 -5.93
C GLY A 81 8.85 -19.05 -7.21
N ASP A 82 7.71 -18.37 -7.21
CA ASP A 82 7.24 -17.61 -8.37
C ASP A 82 7.99 -16.29 -8.52
N SER A 83 8.09 -15.83 -9.77
CA SER A 83 8.59 -14.51 -10.12
C SER A 83 7.50 -13.76 -10.87
N LEU A 84 7.12 -12.59 -10.37
CA LEU A 84 6.07 -11.74 -10.95
C LEU A 84 6.68 -10.39 -11.33
N THR A 85 6.35 -9.91 -12.52
CA THR A 85 6.83 -8.61 -13.02
C THR A 85 5.66 -7.75 -13.46
N TYR A 86 5.69 -6.49 -13.05
CA TYR A 86 4.66 -5.50 -13.38
C TYR A 86 5.32 -4.22 -13.87
N VAL A 87 4.78 -3.64 -14.94
CA VAL A 87 5.15 -2.30 -15.39
C VAL A 87 4.00 -1.36 -15.05
N VAL A 88 4.27 -0.36 -14.21
CA VAL A 88 3.23 0.56 -13.73
C VAL A 88 2.89 1.58 -14.81
N PRO A 89 1.63 1.62 -15.28
CA PRO A 89 1.21 2.59 -16.32
C PRO A 89 1.28 4.04 -15.84
N ALA A 90 1.21 4.96 -16.79
CA ALA A 90 1.06 6.38 -16.49
C ALA A 90 -0.15 6.65 -15.59
N ASN A 91 -0.04 7.59 -14.67
CA ASN A 91 -1.09 7.98 -13.72
C ASN A 91 -1.65 6.82 -12.88
N SER A 92 -0.86 5.77 -12.68
CA SER A 92 -1.27 4.57 -11.97
C SER A 92 -0.26 4.16 -10.92
N TYR A 93 -0.72 3.35 -9.97
CA TYR A 93 0.06 2.95 -8.80
C TYR A 93 -0.13 1.47 -8.52
N PHE A 94 0.94 0.82 -8.09
CA PHE A 94 0.95 -0.57 -7.66
C PHE A 94 0.92 -0.61 -6.14
N MET A 95 -0.06 -1.31 -5.59
CA MET A 95 -0.36 -1.31 -4.15
C MET A 95 -0.10 -2.66 -3.52
N LEU A 96 0.58 -2.68 -2.39
CA LEU A 96 0.73 -3.88 -1.56
C LEU A 96 0.27 -3.62 -0.13
N GLY A 97 -0.29 -4.65 0.49
CA GLY A 97 -0.52 -4.65 1.93
C GLY A 97 0.78 -4.99 2.67
N ASP A 98 1.00 -4.40 3.85
CA ASP A 98 2.19 -4.67 4.65
C ASP A 98 2.19 -6.10 5.21
N ASN A 99 1.02 -6.64 5.53
CA ASN A 99 0.88 -8.06 5.84
C ASN A 99 0.82 -8.88 4.54
N ARG A 100 1.97 -9.05 3.89
CA ARG A 100 2.11 -9.59 2.54
C ARG A 100 1.46 -10.94 2.33
N ASN A 101 1.53 -11.83 3.31
CA ASN A 101 0.99 -13.18 3.20
C ASN A 101 -0.52 -13.24 3.46
N ASN A 102 -1.13 -12.14 3.88
CA ASN A 102 -2.57 -12.02 4.10
C ASN A 102 -3.09 -10.68 3.59
N SER A 103 -2.88 -10.42 2.32
CA SER A 103 -3.30 -9.17 1.68
C SER A 103 -3.88 -9.44 0.30
N LYS A 104 -5.08 -8.95 0.07
CA LYS A 104 -5.68 -8.86 -1.26
C LYS A 104 -5.29 -7.51 -1.86
N ASP A 105 -4.29 -7.53 -2.72
CA ASP A 105 -3.68 -6.31 -3.29
C ASP A 105 -3.41 -6.44 -4.79
N SER A 106 -2.61 -5.54 -5.34
CA SER A 106 -2.34 -5.48 -6.80
C SER A 106 -1.87 -6.80 -7.40
N ARG A 107 -1.27 -7.70 -6.61
CA ARG A 107 -0.83 -9.01 -7.10
C ARG A 107 -2.00 -9.92 -7.50
N TYR A 108 -3.17 -9.71 -6.92
CA TYR A 108 -4.32 -10.62 -7.03
C TYR A 108 -5.53 -10.00 -7.69
N TRP A 109 -5.57 -8.69 -7.89
CA TRP A 109 -6.70 -8.03 -8.52
C TRP A 109 -6.73 -8.26 -10.02
N VAL A 110 -7.92 -8.24 -10.60
CA VAL A 110 -8.09 -8.26 -12.06
C VAL A 110 -7.57 -6.97 -12.66
N ASN A 111 -7.97 -5.83 -12.08
CA ASN A 111 -7.46 -4.50 -12.42
C ASN A 111 -6.29 -4.19 -11.47
N THR A 112 -5.11 -4.56 -11.87
CA THR A 112 -3.90 -4.56 -11.04
C THR A 112 -3.53 -3.20 -10.46
N PHE A 113 -3.75 -2.12 -11.22
CA PHE A 113 -3.25 -0.79 -10.88
C PHE A 113 -4.37 0.15 -10.46
N VAL A 114 -4.05 1.03 -9.52
CA VAL A 114 -4.98 2.08 -9.07
C VAL A 114 -4.63 3.37 -9.78
N SER A 115 -5.58 3.96 -10.51
CA SER A 115 -5.36 5.26 -11.13
C SER A 115 -5.40 6.38 -10.09
N LYS A 116 -4.66 7.46 -10.34
CA LYS A 116 -4.53 8.58 -9.40
C LYS A 116 -5.87 9.17 -8.97
N ASP A 117 -6.82 9.29 -9.87
CA ASP A 117 -8.14 9.86 -9.59
C ASP A 117 -8.99 8.99 -8.65
N LYS A 118 -8.60 7.75 -8.40
CA LYS A 118 -9.26 6.84 -7.44
C LYS A 118 -8.66 6.89 -6.04
N ILE A 119 -7.54 7.57 -5.86
CA ILE A 119 -6.92 7.77 -4.54
C ILE A 119 -7.67 8.88 -3.82
N ILE A 120 -8.25 8.53 -2.65
CA ILE A 120 -9.12 9.41 -1.88
C ILE A 120 -8.31 10.26 -0.92
N ALA A 121 -7.34 9.66 -0.23
CA ALA A 121 -6.62 10.32 0.83
C ALA A 121 -5.28 9.63 1.14
N LYS A 122 -4.33 10.42 1.67
CA LYS A 122 -3.12 9.91 2.29
C LYS A 122 -3.36 9.71 3.78
N VAL A 123 -2.98 8.55 4.30
CA VAL A 123 -3.06 8.24 5.73
C VAL A 123 -1.78 8.72 6.40
N SER A 124 -1.89 9.69 7.30
CA SER A 124 -0.73 10.32 7.94
C SER A 124 -0.63 10.03 9.43
N PHE A 125 -1.73 9.77 10.12
CA PHE A 125 -1.68 9.34 11.51
C PHE A 125 -2.88 8.49 11.93
N ARG A 126 -2.64 7.81 13.01
CA ARG A 126 -3.58 6.97 13.71
C ARG A 126 -3.87 7.61 15.06
N TYR A 127 -5.15 7.77 15.43
CA TYR A 127 -5.52 8.44 16.68
C TYR A 127 -6.03 7.48 17.77
N PHE A 128 -6.40 6.26 17.42
CA PHE A 128 -6.72 5.22 18.38
C PHE A 128 -5.86 3.99 18.12
N ASN A 129 -5.08 3.59 19.12
CA ASN A 129 -4.17 2.46 19.00
C ASN A 129 -4.74 1.26 19.75
N VAL A 130 -5.09 0.20 19.03
CA VAL A 130 -5.72 -0.98 19.60
C VAL A 130 -4.81 -1.77 20.54
N ARG A 131 -3.49 -1.70 20.34
CA ARG A 131 -2.51 -2.36 21.23
C ARG A 131 -2.51 -1.75 22.62
N THR A 132 -2.56 -0.44 22.68
CA THR A 132 -2.52 0.31 23.96
C THR A 132 -3.89 0.58 24.52
N LYS A 133 -4.94 0.40 23.72
CA LYS A 133 -6.34 0.76 24.03
C LYS A 133 -6.46 2.21 24.50
N ARG A 134 -5.67 3.10 23.90
CA ARG A 134 -5.62 4.54 24.23
C ARG A 134 -5.78 5.38 22.99
N PHE A 135 -6.30 6.59 23.17
CA PHE A 135 -6.24 7.62 22.15
C PHE A 135 -4.83 8.19 22.11
N THR A 136 -4.16 7.99 21.01
CA THR A 136 -2.82 8.52 20.77
C THR A 136 -2.73 9.06 19.36
N PHE A 137 -1.86 10.08 19.18
CA PHE A 137 -1.54 10.58 17.86
C PHE A 137 -0.14 10.12 17.49
N SER A 138 -0.01 9.42 16.39
CA SER A 138 1.28 8.98 15.87
C SER A 138 1.32 9.08 14.36
N PHE A 139 2.46 9.53 13.84
CA PHE A 139 2.66 9.55 12.39
C PHE A 139 2.91 8.14 11.88
N ILE A 140 2.28 7.83 10.76
CA ILE A 140 2.47 6.56 10.04
C ILE A 140 3.43 6.85 8.89
N LYS A 141 4.53 6.11 8.87
CA LYS A 141 5.56 6.22 7.83
C LYS A 141 5.35 5.19 6.75
#